data_d568454fc945697a8f406b0ec5b555df
#
_entry.id   d568454fc945697a8f406b0ec5b555df
#
_cell.length_a   1.000
_cell.length_b   1.000
_cell.length_c   1.000
_cell.angle_alpha   90.00
_cell.angle_beta   90.00
_cell.angle_gamma   90.00
#
_symmetry.space_group_name_H-M   'P 1'
#
loop_
_entity.id
_entity.type
_entity.pdbx_description
1 polymer ?
#
loop_
_entity_poly.entity_id
_entity_poly.type
_entity_poly.pdbx_seq_one_letter_code
_entity_poly.pdbx_strand_id
1 'polypeptide(L)'
;GGWPQFYPYNKKYHTHITYNDDAMINVMKIMRDASLGKAPFAFLPDSVKMKAKTALDKGISCILKTQYVQNGKPTVWCAQHDEKTLLPANARAFELASLSGQESDDIVLFLMSLSKPSPEVVNSIEAAVEWFRQNEIDGYKIENFKNSDGKKDWRLVKCAEGEVSKPLWARFYTLEDNRPFF
;
A
#
# COMPACT_ATOMS: atom_id res chain seq x y z
N GLY A 1 -12.04 4.10 -10.29
CA GLY A 1 -10.84 4.74 -9.79
C GLY A 1 -9.72 3.80 -9.36
N GLY A 2 -9.85 2.49 -9.42
CA GLY A 2 -8.76 1.56 -9.19
C GLY A 2 -8.03 1.20 -10.48
N TRP A 3 -6.77 0.78 -10.37
CA TRP A 3 -5.98 0.29 -11.51
C TRP A 3 -5.47 -1.12 -11.23
N PRO A 4 -5.52 -2.01 -12.26
CA PRO A 4 -4.89 -3.31 -12.19
C PRO A 4 -3.37 -3.19 -12.43
N GLN A 5 -2.64 -4.28 -12.17
CA GLN A 5 -1.20 -4.33 -12.42
C GLN A 5 -0.84 -4.28 -13.92
N PHE A 6 -1.72 -4.80 -14.79
CA PHE A 6 -1.48 -4.92 -16.24
C PHE A 6 -2.61 -4.30 -17.06
N TYR A 7 -2.25 -3.73 -18.20
CA TYR A 7 -3.19 -3.31 -19.24
C TYR A 7 -2.66 -3.69 -20.63
N PRO A 8 -3.48 -4.31 -21.51
CA PRO A 8 -4.83 -4.79 -21.20
C PRO A 8 -4.80 -5.90 -20.14
N TYR A 9 -5.79 -5.85 -19.22
CA TYR A 9 -5.86 -6.84 -18.16
C TYR A 9 -6.33 -8.19 -18.70
N ASN A 10 -5.83 -9.25 -18.06
CA ASN A 10 -6.20 -10.63 -18.35
C ASN A 10 -7.26 -11.10 -17.33
N LYS A 11 -7.61 -12.39 -17.36
CA LYS A 11 -8.53 -13.02 -16.42
C LYS A 11 -7.86 -13.24 -15.04
N LYS A 12 -8.61 -13.68 -14.05
CA LYS A 12 -8.19 -13.98 -12.66
C LYS A 12 -7.83 -12.70 -11.90
N TYR A 13 -6.91 -12.80 -10.94
CA TYR A 13 -6.47 -11.72 -10.08
C TYR A 13 -5.89 -10.50 -10.83
N HIS A 14 -5.57 -10.62 -12.11
CA HIS A 14 -5.07 -9.50 -12.92
C HIS A 14 -6.11 -8.40 -13.15
N THR A 15 -7.39 -8.62 -12.82
CA THR A 15 -8.44 -7.59 -12.88
C THR A 15 -8.52 -6.78 -11.58
N HIS A 16 -7.91 -7.27 -10.51
CA HIS A 16 -7.99 -6.64 -9.20
C HIS A 16 -7.35 -5.25 -9.18
N ILE A 17 -7.88 -4.39 -8.34
CA ILE A 17 -7.21 -3.16 -7.90
C ILE A 17 -5.93 -3.60 -7.22
N THR A 18 -4.77 -3.17 -7.71
CA THR A 18 -3.48 -3.70 -7.29
C THR A 18 -2.59 -2.59 -6.70
N TYR A 19 -2.35 -2.69 -5.40
CA TYR A 19 -1.33 -1.89 -4.72
C TYR A 19 0.04 -2.57 -4.74
N ASN A 20 0.06 -3.91 -4.83
CA ASN A 20 1.28 -4.71 -4.93
C ASN A 20 2.26 -4.15 -5.99
N ASP A 21 3.56 -4.16 -5.65
CA ASP A 21 4.64 -3.63 -6.49
C ASP A 21 4.40 -2.16 -6.91
N ASP A 22 3.76 -1.37 -6.06
CA ASP A 22 3.42 0.05 -6.29
C ASP A 22 2.56 0.32 -7.54
N ALA A 23 1.93 -0.69 -8.11
CA ALA A 23 1.29 -0.59 -9.42
C ALA A 23 0.31 0.59 -9.50
N MET A 24 -0.69 0.64 -8.61
CA MET A 24 -1.65 1.74 -8.58
C MET A 24 -1.01 3.05 -8.12
N ILE A 25 -0.13 3.03 -7.13
CA ILE A 25 0.48 4.25 -6.57
C ILE A 25 1.36 4.95 -7.59
N ASN A 26 2.09 4.21 -8.44
CA ASN A 26 2.85 4.81 -9.53
C ASN A 26 1.95 5.50 -10.57
N VAL A 27 0.82 4.89 -10.92
CA VAL A 27 -0.18 5.56 -11.78
C VAL A 27 -0.72 6.82 -11.11
N MET A 28 -1.03 6.79 -9.81
CA MET A 28 -1.52 7.92 -9.05
C MET A 28 -0.50 9.08 -8.99
N LYS A 29 0.78 8.77 -8.82
CA LYS A 29 1.88 9.77 -8.88
C LYS A 29 1.92 10.45 -10.26
N ILE A 30 1.82 9.68 -11.34
CA ILE A 30 1.75 10.21 -12.70
C ILE A 30 0.51 11.10 -12.91
N MET A 31 -0.67 10.64 -12.48
CA MET A 31 -1.92 11.44 -12.60
C MET A 31 -1.83 12.76 -11.82
N ARG A 32 -1.26 12.74 -10.62
CA ARG A 32 -1.02 13.94 -9.81
C ARG A 32 -0.10 14.92 -10.56
N ASP A 33 1.05 14.47 -11.01
CA ASP A 33 2.06 15.33 -11.62
C ASP A 33 1.59 15.85 -12.98
N ALA A 34 0.89 15.04 -13.77
CA ALA A 34 0.25 15.45 -15.02
C ALA A 34 -0.84 16.49 -14.78
N SER A 35 -1.70 16.32 -13.76
CA SER A 35 -2.76 17.27 -13.42
C SER A 35 -2.23 18.64 -13.00
N LEU A 36 -1.06 18.66 -12.36
CA LEU A 36 -0.39 19.88 -11.92
C LEU A 36 0.49 20.51 -12.99
N GLY A 37 0.66 19.85 -14.15
CA GLY A 37 1.58 20.30 -15.21
C GLY A 37 3.03 20.38 -14.77
N LYS A 38 3.43 19.54 -13.79
CA LYS A 38 4.84 19.44 -13.38
C LYS A 38 5.69 18.82 -14.49
N ALA A 39 6.97 19.18 -14.57
CA ALA A 39 7.90 18.52 -15.48
C ALA A 39 7.91 16.99 -15.23
N PRO A 40 7.88 16.15 -16.27
CA PRO A 40 7.93 16.48 -17.70
C PRO A 40 6.57 16.80 -18.34
N PHE A 41 5.48 16.91 -17.59
CA PHE A 41 4.10 17.01 -18.09
C PHE A 41 3.64 18.45 -18.38
N ALA A 42 4.51 19.45 -18.31
CA ALA A 42 4.15 20.86 -18.52
C ALA A 42 3.55 21.16 -19.91
N PHE A 43 3.92 20.37 -20.92
CA PHE A 43 3.44 20.50 -22.30
C PHE A 43 2.01 20.01 -22.53
N LEU A 44 1.41 19.30 -21.56
CA LEU A 44 0.08 18.73 -21.73
C LEU A 44 -0.99 19.84 -21.86
N PRO A 45 -1.96 19.69 -22.80
CA PRO A 45 -3.10 20.56 -22.88
C PRO A 45 -3.95 20.51 -21.60
N ASP A 46 -4.64 21.61 -21.29
CA ASP A 46 -5.47 21.71 -20.08
C ASP A 46 -6.58 20.65 -20.03
N SER A 47 -7.13 20.27 -21.19
CA SER A 47 -8.10 19.17 -21.26
C SER A 47 -7.53 17.81 -20.80
N VAL A 48 -6.24 17.56 -21.03
CA VAL A 48 -5.55 16.34 -20.55
C VAL A 48 -5.24 16.45 -19.06
N LYS A 49 -4.78 17.63 -18.60
CA LYS A 49 -4.56 17.89 -17.17
C LYS A 49 -5.86 17.72 -16.36
N MET A 50 -6.99 18.18 -16.88
CA MET A 50 -8.30 17.97 -16.26
C MET A 50 -8.72 16.50 -16.20
N LYS A 51 -8.46 15.71 -17.25
CA LYS A 51 -8.71 14.27 -17.24
C LYS A 51 -7.83 13.55 -16.21
N ALA A 52 -6.55 13.93 -16.12
CA ALA A 52 -5.63 13.41 -15.12
C ALA A 52 -6.10 13.75 -13.68
N LYS A 53 -6.57 14.97 -13.45
CA LYS A 53 -7.16 15.37 -12.17
C LYS A 53 -8.38 14.54 -11.81
N THR A 54 -9.30 14.34 -12.75
CA THR A 54 -10.49 13.48 -12.54
C THR A 54 -10.11 12.04 -12.22
N ALA A 55 -9.09 11.50 -12.91
CA ALA A 55 -8.60 10.15 -12.65
C ALA A 55 -7.95 10.06 -11.26
N LEU A 56 -7.15 11.06 -10.88
CA LEU A 56 -6.55 11.18 -9.54
C LEU A 56 -7.63 11.18 -8.44
N ASP A 57 -8.67 12.02 -8.57
CA ASP A 57 -9.74 12.12 -7.57
C ASP A 57 -10.50 10.80 -7.40
N LYS A 58 -10.77 10.11 -8.52
CA LYS A 58 -11.36 8.77 -8.49
C LYS A 58 -10.43 7.74 -7.82
N GLY A 59 -9.13 7.85 -8.04
CA GLY A 59 -8.14 7.00 -7.39
C GLY A 59 -8.06 7.22 -5.90
N ILE A 60 -8.06 8.48 -5.44
CA ILE A 60 -8.12 8.81 -4.00
C ILE A 60 -9.41 8.23 -3.38
N SER A 61 -10.56 8.43 -4.03
CA SER A 61 -11.82 7.85 -3.56
C SER A 61 -11.75 6.31 -3.49
N CYS A 62 -11.06 5.66 -4.41
CA CYS A 62 -10.84 4.21 -4.38
C CYS A 62 -9.97 3.79 -3.19
N ILE A 63 -8.86 4.49 -2.95
CA ILE A 63 -7.99 4.27 -1.79
C ILE A 63 -8.80 4.35 -0.48
N LEU A 64 -9.57 5.41 -0.29
CA LEU A 64 -10.39 5.59 0.91
C LEU A 64 -11.42 4.46 1.10
N LYS A 65 -12.03 3.99 0.01
CA LYS A 65 -13.04 2.91 0.05
C LYS A 65 -12.45 1.51 0.25
N THR A 66 -11.20 1.31 -0.10
CA THR A 66 -10.50 0.03 0.06
C THR A 66 -9.70 -0.05 1.36
N GLN A 67 -9.63 1.03 2.14
CA GLN A 67 -9.04 0.96 3.48
C GLN A 67 -9.82 -0.03 4.32
N TYR A 68 -9.13 -1.05 4.85
CA TYR A 68 -9.79 -2.12 5.59
C TYR A 68 -10.31 -1.63 6.94
N VAL A 69 -11.54 -2.02 7.25
CA VAL A 69 -12.18 -1.69 8.54
C VAL A 69 -12.22 -2.94 9.41
N GLN A 70 -11.51 -2.91 10.51
CA GLN A 70 -11.47 -3.99 11.50
C GLN A 70 -12.15 -3.52 12.78
N ASN A 71 -13.14 -4.26 13.27
CA ASN A 71 -13.89 -3.90 14.48
C ASN A 71 -14.44 -2.46 14.48
N GLY A 72 -14.91 -1.99 13.33
CA GLY A 72 -15.45 -0.63 13.16
C GLY A 72 -14.41 0.48 13.06
N LYS A 73 -13.12 0.17 13.05
CA LYS A 73 -12.02 1.15 12.91
C LYS A 73 -11.29 0.96 11.59
N PRO A 74 -11.00 2.02 10.83
CA PRO A 74 -10.12 1.94 9.68
C PRO A 74 -8.72 1.50 10.12
N THR A 75 -8.06 0.70 9.26
CA THR A 75 -6.71 0.20 9.49
C THR A 75 -5.81 0.57 8.31
N VAL A 76 -5.25 -0.42 7.64
CA VAL A 76 -4.40 -0.29 6.45
C VAL A 76 -5.04 -1.03 5.27
N TRP A 77 -4.31 -1.24 4.20
CA TRP A 77 -4.82 -1.83 2.97
C TRP A 77 -4.28 -3.24 2.73
N CYS A 78 -4.99 -4.00 1.91
CA CYS A 78 -4.46 -5.21 1.31
C CYS A 78 -3.64 -4.90 0.06
N ALA A 79 -2.78 -5.83 -0.33
CA ALA A 79 -2.00 -5.71 -1.57
C ALA A 79 -2.88 -5.72 -2.82
N GLN A 80 -4.03 -6.43 -2.80
CA GLN A 80 -5.03 -6.43 -3.86
C GLN A 80 -6.44 -6.37 -3.30
N HIS A 81 -7.34 -5.74 -4.09
CA HIS A 81 -8.77 -5.68 -3.82
C HIS A 81 -9.58 -6.07 -5.05
N ASP A 82 -10.68 -6.78 -4.84
CA ASP A 82 -11.63 -7.08 -5.91
C ASP A 82 -12.21 -5.80 -6.52
N GLU A 83 -12.20 -5.68 -7.82
CA GLU A 83 -12.56 -4.47 -8.54
C GLU A 83 -14.04 -4.10 -8.46
N LYS A 84 -14.91 -5.03 -8.03
CA LYS A 84 -16.37 -4.85 -7.93
C LYS A 84 -16.82 -4.64 -6.50
N THR A 85 -16.34 -5.49 -5.60
CA THR A 85 -16.75 -5.47 -4.18
C THR A 85 -15.87 -4.56 -3.33
N LEU A 86 -14.67 -4.22 -3.79
CA LEU A 86 -13.62 -3.46 -3.09
C LEU A 86 -13.07 -4.19 -1.85
N LEU A 87 -13.46 -5.44 -1.65
CA LEU A 87 -12.98 -6.25 -0.53
C LEU A 87 -11.56 -6.77 -0.79
N PRO A 88 -10.81 -7.11 0.26
CA PRO A 88 -9.53 -7.81 0.15
C PRO A 88 -9.62 -9.04 -0.74
N ALA A 89 -8.64 -9.24 -1.61
CA ALA A 89 -8.64 -10.32 -2.57
C ALA A 89 -7.30 -11.06 -2.60
N ASN A 90 -7.36 -12.36 -2.90
CA ASN A 90 -6.18 -13.16 -3.13
C ASN A 90 -5.56 -12.86 -4.50
N ALA A 91 -4.25 -13.01 -4.62
CA ALA A 91 -3.57 -13.00 -5.92
C ALA A 91 -3.00 -14.38 -6.25
N ARG A 92 -1.68 -14.58 -6.15
CA ARG A 92 -1.07 -15.90 -6.34
C ARG A 92 -1.36 -16.82 -5.13
N ALA A 93 -1.13 -18.12 -5.29
CA ALA A 93 -1.46 -19.13 -4.28
C ALA A 93 -0.95 -18.82 -2.86
N PHE A 94 0.17 -18.11 -2.74
CA PHE A 94 0.78 -17.71 -1.47
C PHE A 94 0.50 -16.24 -1.09
N GLU A 95 -0.23 -15.49 -1.91
CA GLU A 95 -0.64 -14.11 -1.65
C GLU A 95 -2.12 -14.08 -1.26
N LEU A 96 -2.37 -14.41 0.00
CA LEU A 96 -3.71 -14.43 0.56
C LEU A 96 -4.24 -13.00 0.80
N ALA A 97 -5.55 -12.86 0.84
CA ALA A 97 -6.18 -11.64 1.31
C ALA A 97 -5.71 -11.33 2.74
N SER A 98 -4.96 -10.24 2.90
CA SER A 98 -4.27 -9.91 4.15
C SER A 98 -3.97 -8.42 4.19
N LEU A 99 -3.83 -7.84 5.37
CA LEU A 99 -3.31 -6.48 5.48
C LEU A 99 -1.84 -6.48 5.08
N SER A 100 -1.42 -5.45 4.35
CA SER A 100 -0.05 -5.33 3.90
C SER A 100 0.65 -4.13 4.53
N GLY A 101 1.77 -4.39 5.23
CA GLY A 101 2.60 -3.33 5.79
C GLY A 101 3.27 -2.49 4.71
N GLN A 102 3.89 -3.15 3.73
CA GLN A 102 4.68 -2.48 2.69
C GLN A 102 3.81 -1.63 1.75
N GLU A 103 2.78 -2.20 1.17
CA GLU A 103 1.90 -1.50 0.23
C GLU A 103 1.12 -0.35 0.93
N SER A 104 0.82 -0.52 2.21
CA SER A 104 0.15 0.53 2.99
C SER A 104 1.05 1.71 3.31
N ASP A 105 2.35 1.50 3.53
CA ASP A 105 3.32 2.58 3.70
C ASP A 105 3.35 3.48 2.47
N ASP A 106 3.48 2.91 1.27
CA ASP A 106 3.46 3.67 0.02
C ASP A 106 2.16 4.43 -0.22
N ILE A 107 1.02 3.85 0.16
CA ILE A 107 -0.28 4.53 0.10
C ILE A 107 -0.30 5.74 1.05
N VAL A 108 0.14 5.57 2.30
CA VAL A 108 0.20 6.65 3.29
C VAL A 108 1.12 7.77 2.81
N LEU A 109 2.32 7.45 2.35
CA LEU A 109 3.28 8.42 1.82
C LEU A 109 2.71 9.18 0.61
N PHE A 110 1.99 8.48 -0.28
CA PHE A 110 1.32 9.13 -1.40
C PHE A 110 0.23 10.10 -0.92
N LEU A 111 -0.65 9.69 -0.01
CA LEU A 111 -1.71 10.54 0.54
C LEU A 111 -1.15 11.77 1.27
N MET A 112 -0.07 11.62 2.03
CA MET A 112 0.65 12.72 2.69
C MET A 112 1.29 13.69 1.71
N SER A 113 1.58 13.27 0.48
CA SER A 113 2.14 14.13 -0.58
C SER A 113 1.12 15.05 -1.24
N LEU A 114 -0.16 14.94 -0.92
CA LEU A 114 -1.23 15.79 -1.47
C LEU A 114 -1.17 17.17 -0.82
N SER A 115 -1.21 18.24 -1.64
CA SER A 115 -1.04 19.62 -1.17
C SER A 115 -2.21 20.15 -0.35
N LYS A 116 -3.40 19.61 -0.54
CA LYS A 116 -4.64 20.00 0.16
C LYS A 116 -5.50 18.75 0.39
N PRO A 117 -5.11 17.88 1.32
CA PRO A 117 -5.89 16.68 1.62
C PRO A 117 -7.24 17.06 2.24
N SER A 118 -8.29 16.32 1.89
CA SER A 118 -9.58 16.46 2.56
C SER A 118 -9.53 15.88 3.97
N PRO A 119 -10.48 16.23 4.87
CA PRO A 119 -10.56 15.63 6.19
C PRO A 119 -10.60 14.10 6.17
N GLU A 120 -11.28 13.50 5.19
CA GLU A 120 -11.34 12.04 5.04
C GLU A 120 -9.97 11.43 4.72
N VAL A 121 -9.16 12.11 3.91
CA VAL A 121 -7.78 11.70 3.61
C VAL A 121 -6.92 11.80 4.87
N VAL A 122 -7.04 12.89 5.63
CA VAL A 122 -6.30 13.07 6.89
C VAL A 122 -6.67 11.95 7.88
N ASN A 123 -7.96 11.71 8.10
CA ASN A 123 -8.43 10.64 8.99
C ASN A 123 -7.95 9.26 8.54
N SER A 124 -7.90 9.01 7.24
CA SER A 124 -7.38 7.76 6.67
C SER A 124 -5.90 7.56 6.98
N ILE A 125 -5.09 8.62 6.83
CA ILE A 125 -3.67 8.61 7.17
C ILE A 125 -3.47 8.36 8.68
N GLU A 126 -4.18 9.10 9.52
CA GLU A 126 -4.06 8.97 10.99
C GLU A 126 -4.43 7.57 11.46
N ALA A 127 -5.49 6.98 10.92
CA ALA A 127 -5.89 5.61 11.24
C ALA A 127 -4.83 4.58 10.82
N ALA A 128 -4.22 4.73 9.64
CA ALA A 128 -3.17 3.86 9.17
C ALA A 128 -1.89 4.01 10.02
N VAL A 129 -1.49 5.23 10.36
CA VAL A 129 -0.33 5.50 11.24
C VAL A 129 -0.54 4.89 12.62
N GLU A 130 -1.76 5.00 13.18
CA GLU A 130 -2.09 4.38 14.46
C GLU A 130 -2.03 2.85 14.38
N TRP A 131 -2.53 2.26 13.28
CA TRP A 131 -2.39 0.83 13.06
C TRP A 131 -0.91 0.40 13.02
N PHE A 132 -0.03 1.14 12.32
CA PHE A 132 1.40 0.85 12.29
C PHE A 132 2.02 0.89 13.69
N ARG A 133 1.70 1.89 14.52
CA ARG A 133 2.18 1.98 15.89
C ARG A 133 1.77 0.80 16.75
N GLN A 134 0.55 0.30 16.58
CA GLN A 134 -0.01 -0.80 17.36
C GLN A 134 0.52 -2.18 16.91
N ASN A 135 1.03 -2.28 15.70
CA ASN A 135 1.43 -3.56 15.08
C ASN A 135 2.94 -3.61 14.77
N GLU A 136 3.72 -2.77 15.41
CA GLU A 136 5.17 -2.82 15.37
C GLU A 136 5.68 -4.12 15.99
N ILE A 137 6.66 -4.75 15.34
CA ILE A 137 7.35 -5.94 15.83
C ILE A 137 8.58 -5.47 16.61
N ASP A 138 8.45 -5.45 17.93
CA ASP A 138 9.50 -5.01 18.85
C ASP A 138 10.38 -6.16 19.34
N GLY A 139 11.61 -5.86 19.73
CA GLY A 139 12.57 -6.81 20.27
C GLY A 139 13.22 -7.72 19.24
N TYR A 140 13.06 -7.44 17.95
CA TYR A 140 13.67 -8.20 16.86
C TYR A 140 14.46 -7.30 15.90
N LYS A 141 15.39 -7.92 15.18
CA LYS A 141 16.15 -7.27 14.09
C LYS A 141 16.35 -8.22 12.92
N ILE A 142 16.59 -7.64 11.74
CA ILE A 142 16.96 -8.39 10.54
C ILE A 142 18.47 -8.59 10.54
N GLU A 143 18.92 -9.85 10.47
CA GLU A 143 20.29 -10.22 10.29
C GLU A 143 20.50 -10.77 8.88
N ASN A 144 21.43 -10.15 8.14
CA ASN A 144 21.82 -10.62 6.81
C ASN A 144 22.93 -11.65 6.95
N PHE A 145 22.81 -12.78 6.25
CA PHE A 145 23.81 -13.85 6.23
C PHE A 145 23.97 -14.43 4.83
N LYS A 146 24.90 -15.36 4.66
CA LYS A 146 24.99 -16.18 3.45
C LYS A 146 24.44 -17.56 3.77
N ASN A 147 23.51 -18.04 2.93
CA ASN A 147 22.94 -19.38 3.06
C ASN A 147 23.94 -20.48 2.61
N SER A 148 23.52 -21.72 2.67
CA SER A 148 24.33 -22.90 2.25
C SER A 148 24.86 -22.81 0.81
N ASP A 149 24.15 -22.13 -0.06
CA ASP A 149 24.52 -21.91 -1.47
C ASP A 149 25.44 -20.69 -1.69
N GLY A 150 25.86 -20.02 -0.60
CA GLY A 150 26.67 -18.81 -0.63
C GLY A 150 25.92 -17.54 -1.10
N LYS A 151 24.59 -17.61 -1.26
CA LYS A 151 23.75 -16.47 -1.63
C LYS A 151 23.40 -15.64 -0.41
N LYS A 152 23.24 -14.33 -0.62
CA LYS A 152 22.73 -13.42 0.42
C LYS A 152 21.31 -13.84 0.80
N ASP A 153 21.08 -13.91 2.11
CA ASP A 153 19.80 -14.25 2.71
C ASP A 153 19.62 -13.43 4.00
N TRP A 154 18.46 -13.47 4.61
CA TRP A 154 18.16 -12.75 5.83
C TRP A 154 17.32 -13.61 6.79
N ARG A 155 17.39 -13.29 8.07
CA ARG A 155 16.56 -13.91 9.10
C ARG A 155 16.17 -12.90 10.15
N LEU A 156 15.03 -13.14 10.77
CA LEU A 156 14.58 -12.39 11.93
C LEU A 156 15.23 -13.00 13.18
N VAL A 157 15.94 -12.19 13.94
CA VAL A 157 16.59 -12.62 15.19
C VAL A 157 16.15 -11.74 16.34
N LYS A 158 16.05 -12.33 17.53
CA LYS A 158 15.75 -11.58 18.75
C LYS A 158 16.94 -10.68 19.10
N CYS A 159 16.66 -9.43 19.49
CA CYS A 159 17.69 -8.53 19.98
C CYS A 159 18.31 -9.05 21.28
N ALA A 160 19.58 -8.72 21.52
CA ALA A 160 20.24 -9.01 22.78
C ALA A 160 19.62 -8.15 23.91
N GLU A 161 19.82 -8.58 25.16
CA GLU A 161 19.36 -7.82 26.32
C GLU A 161 20.02 -6.43 26.33
N GLY A 162 19.19 -5.38 26.45
CA GLY A 162 19.64 -3.98 26.40
C GLY A 162 19.89 -3.41 25.00
N GLU A 163 19.73 -4.22 23.93
CA GLU A 163 19.80 -3.73 22.56
C GLU A 163 18.48 -3.06 22.15
N VAL A 164 18.55 -1.84 21.63
CA VAL A 164 17.38 -1.11 21.11
C VAL A 164 17.06 -1.62 19.71
N SER A 165 15.87 -2.20 19.53
CA SER A 165 15.40 -2.60 18.20
C SER A 165 15.03 -1.39 17.35
N LYS A 166 15.19 -1.52 16.03
CA LYS A 166 14.57 -0.59 15.08
C LYS A 166 13.13 -1.05 14.83
N PRO A 167 12.20 -0.11 14.59
CA PRO A 167 10.84 -0.47 14.20
C PRO A 167 10.83 -1.43 13.01
N LEU A 168 10.08 -2.51 13.14
CA LEU A 168 9.90 -3.52 12.09
C LEU A 168 8.40 -3.80 11.90
N TRP A 169 8.03 -4.08 10.66
CA TRP A 169 6.70 -4.55 10.30
C TRP A 169 6.81 -5.73 9.35
N ALA A 170 5.87 -6.67 9.47
CA ALA A 170 5.73 -7.74 8.51
C ALA A 170 5.13 -7.21 7.20
N ARG A 171 5.39 -7.92 6.11
CA ARG A 171 4.73 -7.63 4.85
C ARG A 171 3.23 -7.93 4.92
N PHE A 172 2.86 -9.04 5.58
CA PHE A 172 1.47 -9.49 5.65
C PHE A 172 1.00 -9.71 7.09
N TYR A 173 -0.27 -9.37 7.33
CA TYR A 173 -0.96 -9.57 8.59
C TYR A 173 -2.35 -10.16 8.33
N THR A 174 -2.84 -11.01 9.25
CA THR A 174 -4.20 -11.55 9.20
C THR A 174 -5.23 -10.43 9.28
N LEU A 175 -6.38 -10.65 8.61
CA LEU A 175 -7.48 -9.67 8.61
C LEU A 175 -8.23 -9.62 9.95
N GLU A 176 -8.17 -10.69 10.73
CA GLU A 176 -8.95 -10.86 11.95
C GLU A 176 -8.28 -10.22 13.17
N ASP A 177 -6.97 -10.48 13.35
CA ASP A 177 -6.28 -10.20 14.61
C ASP A 177 -4.90 -9.55 14.44
N ASN A 178 -4.57 -9.07 13.23
CA ASN A 178 -3.29 -8.43 12.89
C ASN A 178 -2.05 -9.31 13.22
N ARG A 179 -2.19 -10.62 13.17
CA ARG A 179 -1.04 -11.49 13.40
C ARG A 179 -0.12 -11.47 12.16
N PRO A 180 1.18 -11.13 12.33
CA PRO A 180 2.12 -11.15 11.22
C PRO A 180 2.34 -12.59 10.74
N PHE A 181 2.48 -12.78 9.41
CA PHE A 181 2.87 -14.05 8.81
C PHE A 181 3.81 -13.83 7.62
N PHE A 182 4.58 -14.89 7.30
CA PHE A 182 5.67 -14.84 6.32
C PHE A 182 5.54 -15.99 5.33
#